data_1043e001e67ebdbeb70df7bf161d74c5
#
_entry.id   1043e001e67ebdbeb70df7bf161d74c5
#
_cell.length_a   1.000
_cell.length_b   1.000
_cell.length_c   1.000
_cell.angle_alpha   90.00
_cell.angle_beta   90.00
_cell.angle_gamma   90.00
#
_symmetry.space_group_name_H-M   'P 1'
#
loop_
_entity.id
_entity.type
_entity.pdbx_description
1 polymer ?
#
loop_
_entity_poly.entity_id
_entity_poly.type
_entity_poly.pdbx_seq_one_letter_code
_entity_poly.pdbx_strand_id
1 'polypeptide(L)'
;MSPVLESAILSEREEMWKGLYRAEKIKPNPLLASQETQMKPNGTTHVTIPPKDGESSKIYPAGLLSRLKLQARPSVVLILILIITIIILIIALIALSAKKSEPCSAGPACPDGWIGYLGKCYYFSETEGNWTYSQNNCSALGASLAVIDTQQEMNFMMHYKDIPNYWIGLWRDLNQPWKWASGTEFSNWFTIAGGGSCAFLNSGDVSSSGCSRDARWICSKPTEKPEGRAK
;
A
#
# COMPACT_ATOMS: atom_id res chain seq x y z
N MET A 1 37.13 -3.81 -0.94
CA MET A 1 36.35 -3.89 0.30
C MET A 1 36.47 -5.31 0.83
N SER A 2 36.69 -5.47 2.14
CA SER A 2 36.96 -6.78 2.73
C SER A 2 35.69 -7.62 2.77
N PRO A 3 35.71 -8.93 2.44
CA PRO A 3 34.54 -9.81 2.42
C PRO A 3 33.84 -9.94 3.79
N VAL A 4 34.51 -9.58 4.88
CA VAL A 4 33.97 -9.56 6.24
C VAL A 4 32.98 -8.40 6.45
N LEU A 5 33.15 -7.27 5.76
CA LEU A 5 32.25 -6.11 5.87
C LEU A 5 30.93 -6.33 5.11
N GLU A 6 30.98 -7.09 4.04
CA GLU A 6 29.82 -7.42 3.21
C GLU A 6 28.90 -8.44 3.88
N SER A 7 29.47 -9.41 4.61
CA SER A 7 28.70 -10.36 5.39
C SER A 7 28.01 -9.73 6.60
N ALA A 8 28.62 -8.70 7.23
CA ALA A 8 28.02 -7.98 8.35
C ALA A 8 26.82 -7.12 7.90
N ILE A 9 26.91 -6.46 6.74
CA ILE A 9 25.83 -5.65 6.17
C ILE A 9 24.63 -6.52 5.76
N LEU A 10 24.88 -7.72 5.25
CA LEU A 10 23.83 -8.68 4.90
C LEU A 10 23.12 -9.23 6.14
N SER A 11 23.84 -9.47 7.23
CA SER A 11 23.29 -9.94 8.50
C SER A 11 22.39 -8.88 9.17
N GLU A 12 22.79 -7.60 9.17
CA GLU A 12 21.96 -6.51 9.72
C GLU A 12 20.69 -6.27 8.89
N ARG A 13 20.77 -6.46 7.59
CA ARG A 13 19.59 -6.38 6.70
C ARG A 13 18.59 -7.50 7.00
N GLU A 14 19.03 -8.73 7.21
CA GLU A 14 18.12 -9.84 7.54
C GLU A 14 17.40 -9.64 8.88
N GLU A 15 18.09 -9.14 9.89
CA GLU A 15 17.48 -8.87 11.20
C GLU A 15 16.48 -7.71 11.14
N MET A 16 16.74 -6.68 10.37
CA MET A 16 15.82 -5.57 10.15
C MET A 16 14.53 -6.03 9.43
N TRP A 17 14.63 -6.97 8.47
CA TRP A 17 13.48 -7.56 7.79
C TRP A 17 12.65 -8.47 8.70
N LYS A 18 13.27 -9.26 9.56
CA LYS A 18 12.58 -10.07 10.57
C LYS A 18 11.81 -9.22 11.58
N GLY A 19 12.32 -8.05 11.92
CA GLY A 19 11.65 -7.07 12.79
C GLY A 19 10.38 -6.49 12.17
N LEU A 20 10.39 -6.15 10.89
CA LEU A 20 9.24 -5.62 10.15
C LEU A 20 8.13 -6.67 9.97
N TYR A 21 8.49 -7.93 9.71
CA TYR A 21 7.51 -9.02 9.58
C TYR A 21 6.82 -9.40 10.90
N ARG A 22 7.43 -9.12 12.04
CA ARG A 22 6.83 -9.40 13.36
C ARG A 22 5.77 -8.37 13.74
N ALA A 23 5.80 -7.17 13.17
CA ALA A 23 4.83 -6.10 13.45
C ALA A 23 3.48 -6.29 12.73
N GLU A 24 3.40 -7.10 11.68
CA GLU A 24 2.19 -7.26 10.86
C GLU A 24 1.28 -8.41 11.29
N LYS A 25 1.65 -9.17 12.33
CA LYS A 25 0.78 -10.18 12.97
C LYS A 25 0.06 -9.65 14.20
N ILE A 26 -0.50 -8.46 14.15
CA ILE A 26 -1.45 -8.00 15.16
C ILE A 26 -2.82 -8.56 14.80
N LYS A 27 -3.26 -9.55 15.56
CA LYS A 27 -4.59 -10.14 15.51
C LYS A 27 -5.68 -9.08 15.69
N PRO A 28 -6.81 -9.15 14.98
CA PRO A 28 -7.94 -8.26 15.24
C PRO A 28 -8.47 -8.48 16.66
N ASN A 29 -8.69 -7.38 17.35
CA ASN A 29 -9.21 -7.32 18.72
C ASN A 29 -10.68 -7.82 18.75
N PRO A 30 -11.05 -8.87 19.53
CA PRO A 30 -12.40 -9.36 19.63
C PRO A 30 -13.15 -8.66 20.79
N LEU A 31 -13.49 -7.38 20.62
CA LEU A 31 -14.28 -6.64 21.61
C LEU A 31 -15.29 -5.72 20.92
N LEU A 32 -16.26 -6.33 20.24
CA LEU A 32 -17.54 -5.71 19.89
C LEU A 32 -18.55 -6.82 19.54
N ALA A 33 -18.89 -7.59 20.57
CA ALA A 33 -20.10 -8.43 20.52
C ALA A 33 -20.70 -8.45 21.92
N SER A 34 -21.99 -8.12 21.99
CA SER A 34 -22.91 -8.41 23.08
C SER A 34 -23.06 -7.34 24.16
N GLN A 35 -24.03 -6.46 24.00
CA GLN A 35 -25.00 -6.17 25.06
C GLN A 35 -26.38 -5.87 24.45
N GLU A 36 -27.08 -6.93 24.19
CA GLU A 36 -28.53 -6.95 24.14
C GLU A 36 -29.00 -7.24 25.55
N THR A 37 -29.61 -6.28 26.22
CA THR A 37 -30.22 -6.51 27.53
C THR A 37 -31.67 -6.07 27.50
N GLN A 38 -32.49 -7.04 27.73
CA GLN A 38 -33.92 -7.13 27.85
C GLN A 38 -34.56 -6.02 28.69
N MET A 39 -35.63 -5.49 28.14
CA MET A 39 -36.71 -4.77 28.87
C MET A 39 -37.53 -5.76 29.68
N LYS A 40 -37.83 -5.44 30.94
CA LYS A 40 -39.03 -5.93 31.66
C LYS A 40 -39.61 -4.84 32.55
N PRO A 41 -40.93 -4.69 32.55
CA PRO A 41 -41.63 -3.57 33.16
C PRO A 41 -42.11 -3.90 34.58
N ASN A 42 -42.28 -2.91 35.42
CA ASN A 42 -43.43 -2.74 36.33
C ASN A 42 -43.12 -1.71 37.43
N GLY A 43 -44.13 -0.89 37.74
CA GLY A 43 -44.17 -0.15 38.98
C GLY A 43 -44.84 1.22 38.90
N THR A 44 -46.15 1.22 38.77
CA THR A 44 -47.05 2.34 39.01
C THR A 44 -46.91 2.82 40.45
N THR A 45 -46.71 4.10 40.68
CA THR A 45 -47.24 4.76 41.88
C THR A 45 -47.54 6.23 41.60
N HIS A 46 -48.81 6.52 41.79
CA HIS A 46 -49.53 7.75 41.87
C HIS A 46 -49.07 8.58 43.09
N VAL A 47 -49.01 9.93 43.00
CA VAL A 47 -49.46 10.89 44.05
C VAL A 47 -49.28 12.32 43.49
N THR A 48 -50.38 12.91 43.17
CA THR A 48 -51.11 14.09 43.73
C THR A 48 -50.37 15.45 43.60
N ILE A 49 -51.02 16.30 42.80
CA ILE A 49 -50.91 17.76 42.77
C ILE A 49 -51.74 18.33 43.94
N PRO A 50 -51.35 19.46 44.51
CA PRO A 50 -52.31 20.58 44.57
C PRO A 50 -51.65 21.93 44.18
N PRO A 51 -52.54 22.93 43.95
CA PRO A 51 -52.22 24.07 43.14
C PRO A 51 -52.16 25.40 43.93
N LYS A 52 -51.90 26.48 43.16
CA LYS A 52 -52.22 27.90 43.41
C LYS A 52 -51.19 28.74 44.14
N ASP A 53 -50.90 29.88 43.83
CA ASP A 53 -51.38 31.11 43.22
C ASP A 53 -50.26 32.15 43.31
N GLY A 54 -50.21 33.16 42.44
CA GLY A 54 -49.45 34.36 42.73
C GLY A 54 -48.84 35.05 41.51
N GLU A 55 -49.69 35.69 40.79
CA GLU A 55 -49.45 36.83 39.92
C GLU A 55 -48.51 37.87 40.53
N SER A 56 -47.42 38.26 39.87
CA SER A 56 -46.94 39.65 39.90
C SER A 56 -46.01 39.96 38.74
N SER A 57 -46.49 40.76 37.87
CA SER A 57 -45.74 41.55 36.89
C SER A 57 -44.60 42.31 37.53
N LYS A 58 -43.39 42.25 37.03
CA LYS A 58 -42.38 43.31 37.10
C LYS A 58 -41.36 43.21 35.99
N ILE A 59 -41.54 44.06 34.99
CA ILE A 59 -40.62 45.09 34.50
C ILE A 59 -39.21 44.59 34.24
N TYR A 60 -38.92 44.47 32.95
CA TYR A 60 -37.54 44.43 32.43
C TYR A 60 -36.88 45.79 32.56
N PRO A 61 -35.72 45.92 33.20
CA PRO A 61 -34.85 47.04 32.93
C PRO A 61 -33.96 46.68 31.76
N ALA A 62 -34.21 47.28 30.61
CA ALA A 62 -33.21 47.48 29.58
C ALA A 62 -31.98 48.19 30.18
N GLY A 63 -30.82 47.60 30.08
CA GLY A 63 -29.60 48.32 30.36
C GLY A 63 -28.58 47.62 31.28
N LEU A 64 -28.02 46.52 30.85
CA LEU A 64 -26.78 46.03 31.47
C LEU A 64 -25.79 45.49 30.43
N LEU A 65 -25.70 46.17 29.32
CA LEU A 65 -24.55 46.12 28.41
C LEU A 65 -23.61 47.30 28.65
N SER A 66 -23.33 47.55 29.91
CA SER A 66 -22.38 48.62 30.22
C SER A 66 -21.24 48.07 31.05
N ARG A 67 -20.11 47.91 30.34
CA ARG A 67 -18.77 48.00 30.90
C ARG A 67 -18.39 46.94 31.95
N LEU A 68 -18.21 45.71 31.53
CA LEU A 68 -17.09 44.95 32.04
C LEU A 68 -15.82 45.64 31.55
N LYS A 69 -15.41 46.69 32.25
CA LYS A 69 -14.02 47.14 32.24
C LYS A 69 -13.23 45.98 32.84
N LEU A 70 -12.87 45.05 31.97
CA LEU A 70 -11.91 44.04 32.28
C LEU A 70 -10.59 44.80 32.49
N GLN A 71 -10.36 45.20 33.73
CA GLN A 71 -9.03 45.64 34.15
C GLN A 71 -8.16 44.40 34.18
N ALA A 72 -7.89 43.88 32.96
CA ALA A 72 -7.08 42.69 32.78
C ALA A 72 -5.70 43.01 33.29
N ARG A 73 -5.36 42.39 34.42
CA ARG A 73 -3.99 42.41 34.92
C ARG A 73 -3.08 42.02 33.75
N PRO A 74 -1.94 42.70 33.53
CA PRO A 74 -1.08 42.43 32.39
C PRO A 74 -0.72 40.96 32.22
N SER A 75 -0.68 40.20 33.32
CA SER A 75 -0.50 38.73 33.30
C SER A 75 -1.63 37.97 32.61
N VAL A 76 -2.89 38.40 32.76
CA VAL A 76 -4.05 37.73 32.11
C VAL A 76 -4.01 37.94 30.59
N VAL A 77 -3.65 39.15 30.16
CA VAL A 77 -3.50 39.48 28.74
C VAL A 77 -2.40 38.64 28.10
N LEU A 78 -1.26 38.51 28.77
CA LEU A 78 -0.16 37.67 28.31
C LEU A 78 -0.57 36.19 28.21
N ILE A 79 -1.29 35.65 29.18
CA ILE A 79 -1.80 34.25 29.15
C ILE A 79 -2.75 34.06 27.97
N LEU A 80 -3.66 34.99 27.72
CA LEU A 80 -4.58 34.90 26.57
C LEU A 80 -3.85 34.94 25.24
N ILE A 81 -2.82 35.78 25.08
CA ILE A 81 -1.99 35.82 23.89
C ILE A 81 -1.25 34.49 23.69
N LEU A 82 -0.68 33.89 24.74
CA LEU A 82 -0.01 32.61 24.67
C LEU A 82 -0.98 31.49 24.27
N ILE A 83 -2.19 31.47 24.81
CA ILE A 83 -3.20 30.47 24.44
C ILE A 83 -3.58 30.61 22.96
N ILE A 84 -3.78 31.83 22.49
CA ILE A 84 -4.13 32.10 21.07
C ILE A 84 -2.99 31.65 20.16
N THR A 85 -1.73 31.96 20.50
CA THR A 85 -0.57 31.53 19.69
C THR A 85 -0.44 30.01 19.64
N ILE A 86 -0.65 29.33 20.75
CA ILE A 86 -0.63 27.84 20.81
C ILE A 86 -1.75 27.27 19.92
N ILE A 87 -2.95 27.82 19.97
CA ILE A 87 -4.08 27.37 19.14
C ILE A 87 -3.75 27.56 17.65
N ILE A 88 -3.18 28.71 17.27
CA ILE A 88 -2.77 28.97 15.89
C ILE A 88 -1.69 27.98 15.44
N LEU A 89 -0.70 27.68 16.29
CA LEU A 89 0.34 26.70 15.99
C LEU A 89 -0.23 25.29 15.82
N ILE A 90 -1.18 24.88 16.66
CA ILE A 90 -1.86 23.59 16.56
C ILE A 90 -2.64 23.50 15.23
N ILE A 91 -3.40 24.54 14.88
CA ILE A 91 -4.14 24.60 13.62
C ILE A 91 -3.18 24.54 12.42
N ALA A 92 -2.05 25.26 12.47
CA ALA A 92 -1.03 25.23 11.44
C ALA A 92 -0.41 23.82 11.29
N LEU A 93 -0.10 23.15 12.40
CA LEU A 93 0.41 21.79 12.39
C LEU A 93 -0.61 20.78 11.84
N ILE A 94 -1.89 20.90 12.20
CA ILE A 94 -2.96 20.07 11.64
C ILE A 94 -3.11 20.34 10.13
N ALA A 95 -3.06 21.59 9.68
CA ALA A 95 -3.13 21.94 8.27
C ALA A 95 -1.92 21.43 7.46
N LEU A 96 -0.72 21.41 8.06
CA LEU A 96 0.47 20.84 7.44
C LEU A 96 0.42 19.32 7.38
N SER A 97 -0.10 18.65 8.42
CA SER A 97 -0.30 17.21 8.42
C SER A 97 -1.44 16.75 7.51
N ALA A 98 -2.50 17.52 7.38
CA ALA A 98 -3.59 17.26 6.44
C ALA A 98 -3.17 17.37 4.96
N LYS A 99 -2.10 18.11 4.67
CA LYS A 99 -1.56 18.24 3.31
C LYS A 99 -0.83 17.00 2.81
N LYS A 100 -0.64 15.97 3.66
CA LYS A 100 0.14 14.76 3.34
C LYS A 100 -0.70 13.53 2.99
N SER A 101 -2.00 13.66 2.90
CA SER A 101 -2.87 12.61 2.36
C SER A 101 -3.51 13.10 1.06
N GLU A 102 -2.68 13.34 0.04
CA GLU A 102 -3.17 13.13 -1.32
C GLU A 102 -3.72 11.71 -1.33
N PRO A 103 -5.02 11.50 -1.64
CA PRO A 103 -5.46 10.15 -1.97
C PRO A 103 -4.51 9.71 -3.07
N CYS A 104 -3.91 8.52 -2.93
CA CYS A 104 -3.11 7.93 -3.99
C CYS A 104 -3.91 8.16 -5.27
N SER A 105 -3.47 9.13 -6.05
CA SER A 105 -3.96 9.32 -7.41
C SER A 105 -3.88 7.92 -7.97
N ALA A 106 -5.04 7.33 -8.33
CA ALA A 106 -5.06 6.01 -8.90
C ALA A 106 -4.11 6.06 -10.09
N GLY A 107 -2.85 5.70 -9.80
CA GLY A 107 -1.84 5.55 -10.82
C GLY A 107 -2.38 4.56 -11.84
N PRO A 108 -1.77 4.46 -13.02
CA PRO A 108 -2.20 3.54 -14.04
C PRO A 108 -2.43 2.17 -13.38
N ALA A 109 -3.69 1.77 -13.29
CA ALA A 109 -4.08 0.56 -12.59
C ALA A 109 -3.74 -0.65 -13.44
N CYS A 110 -3.25 -1.71 -12.80
CA CYS A 110 -3.15 -3.01 -13.44
C CYS A 110 -4.51 -3.70 -13.44
N PRO A 111 -4.79 -4.58 -14.41
CA PRO A 111 -5.98 -5.42 -14.38
C PRO A 111 -6.07 -6.27 -13.11
N ASP A 112 -7.27 -6.74 -12.78
CA ASP A 112 -7.48 -7.65 -11.66
C ASP A 112 -6.59 -8.90 -11.79
N GLY A 113 -5.98 -9.32 -10.67
CA GLY A 113 -5.05 -10.42 -10.63
C GLY A 113 -3.63 -10.12 -11.12
N TRP A 114 -3.35 -8.88 -11.53
CA TRP A 114 -2.02 -8.41 -11.89
C TRP A 114 -1.43 -7.53 -10.78
N ILE A 115 -0.13 -7.59 -10.63
CA ILE A 115 0.59 -6.83 -9.61
C ILE A 115 1.36 -5.69 -10.28
N GLY A 116 1.09 -4.46 -9.87
CA GLY A 116 1.78 -3.27 -10.39
C GLY A 116 3.12 -3.07 -9.71
N TYR A 117 4.19 -2.88 -10.50
CA TYR A 117 5.52 -2.52 -10.01
C TYR A 117 6.32 -1.75 -11.06
N LEU A 118 6.91 -0.63 -10.68
CA LEU A 118 7.76 0.24 -11.54
C LEU A 118 7.17 0.53 -12.92
N GLY A 119 5.86 0.84 -12.99
CA GLY A 119 5.20 1.19 -14.25
C GLY A 119 4.87 0.02 -15.16
N LYS A 120 4.99 -1.20 -14.67
CA LYS A 120 4.57 -2.43 -15.34
C LYS A 120 3.55 -3.19 -14.50
N CYS A 121 2.73 -4.01 -15.15
CA CYS A 121 1.84 -4.98 -14.54
C CYS A 121 2.38 -6.38 -14.77
N TYR A 122 2.45 -7.18 -13.72
CA TYR A 122 2.96 -8.54 -13.75
C TYR A 122 1.86 -9.53 -13.37
N TYR A 123 1.77 -10.61 -14.13
CA TYR A 123 0.89 -11.74 -13.86
C TYR A 123 1.71 -13.01 -13.63
N PHE A 124 1.49 -13.68 -12.52
CA PHE A 124 2.12 -14.93 -12.15
C PHE A 124 1.14 -16.07 -12.39
N SER A 125 1.47 -16.99 -13.30
CA SER A 125 0.56 -18.10 -13.65
C SER A 125 0.42 -19.08 -12.49
N GLU A 126 -0.76 -19.63 -12.32
CA GLU A 126 -1.03 -20.73 -11.42
C GLU A 126 -0.87 -22.10 -12.10
N THR A 127 -0.89 -22.12 -13.43
CA THR A 127 -0.74 -23.30 -14.26
C THR A 127 0.65 -23.41 -14.84
N GLU A 128 1.01 -24.57 -15.34
CA GLU A 128 2.29 -24.85 -15.99
C GLU A 128 2.11 -25.09 -17.48
N GLY A 129 3.16 -24.85 -18.24
CA GLY A 129 3.24 -25.10 -19.67
C GLY A 129 4.64 -24.87 -20.20
N ASN A 130 4.89 -25.26 -21.43
CA ASN A 130 6.15 -25.01 -22.11
C ASN A 130 6.29 -23.52 -22.46
N TRP A 131 7.50 -23.09 -22.80
CA TRP A 131 7.81 -21.67 -23.03
C TRP A 131 6.94 -21.03 -24.11
N THR A 132 6.70 -21.71 -25.23
CA THR A 132 5.87 -21.21 -26.33
C THR A 132 4.40 -21.09 -25.93
N TYR A 133 3.88 -22.09 -25.22
CA TYR A 133 2.53 -22.04 -24.67
C TYR A 133 2.37 -20.85 -23.71
N SER A 134 3.34 -20.64 -22.84
CA SER A 134 3.37 -19.53 -21.86
C SER A 134 3.39 -18.17 -22.58
N GLN A 135 4.24 -18.02 -23.60
CA GLN A 135 4.30 -16.78 -24.41
C GLN A 135 2.97 -16.50 -25.12
N ASN A 136 2.32 -17.52 -25.69
CA ASN A 136 1.03 -17.37 -26.33
C ASN A 136 -0.06 -16.95 -25.34
N ASN A 137 -0.06 -17.50 -24.12
CA ASN A 137 -0.99 -17.07 -23.07
C ASN A 137 -0.76 -15.61 -22.66
N CYS A 138 0.48 -15.18 -22.48
CA CYS A 138 0.76 -13.78 -22.23
C CYS A 138 0.28 -12.88 -23.37
N SER A 139 0.50 -13.29 -24.62
CA SER A 139 0.04 -12.55 -25.81
C SER A 139 -1.47 -12.41 -25.86
N ALA A 140 -2.22 -13.44 -25.49
CA ALA A 140 -3.69 -13.41 -25.42
C ALA A 140 -4.20 -12.40 -24.35
N LEU A 141 -3.36 -12.06 -23.37
CA LEU A 141 -3.66 -11.06 -22.33
C LEU A 141 -3.12 -9.65 -22.68
N GLY A 142 -2.70 -9.45 -23.93
CA GLY A 142 -2.08 -8.19 -24.37
C GLY A 142 -0.72 -7.92 -23.69
N ALA A 143 0.01 -8.97 -23.33
CA ALA A 143 1.29 -8.92 -22.63
C ALA A 143 2.35 -9.78 -23.35
N SER A 144 3.55 -9.84 -22.81
CA SER A 144 4.56 -10.83 -23.18
C SER A 144 5.05 -11.57 -21.93
N LEU A 145 5.80 -12.66 -22.12
CA LEU A 145 6.61 -13.17 -21.02
C LEU A 145 7.51 -12.05 -20.49
N ALA A 146 7.70 -12.02 -19.16
CA ALA A 146 8.30 -10.90 -18.46
C ALA A 146 9.69 -10.56 -18.95
N VAL A 147 9.89 -9.28 -19.25
CA VAL A 147 11.19 -8.65 -19.55
C VAL A 147 11.69 -8.00 -18.27
N ILE A 148 12.95 -8.25 -17.93
CA ILE A 148 13.60 -7.74 -16.72
C ILE A 148 14.63 -6.70 -17.10
N ASP A 149 14.33 -5.44 -16.85
CA ASP A 149 15.18 -4.31 -17.24
C ASP A 149 16.09 -3.85 -16.09
N THR A 150 15.71 -4.11 -14.85
CA THR A 150 16.41 -3.59 -13.67
C THR A 150 16.58 -4.65 -12.57
N GLN A 151 17.57 -4.42 -11.70
CA GLN A 151 17.76 -5.25 -10.50
C GLN A 151 16.56 -5.20 -9.55
N GLN A 152 15.87 -4.06 -9.48
CA GLN A 152 14.66 -3.95 -8.66
C GLN A 152 13.54 -4.86 -9.18
N GLU A 153 13.32 -4.92 -10.49
CA GLU A 153 12.36 -5.85 -11.11
C GLU A 153 12.74 -7.32 -10.86
N MET A 154 14.02 -7.66 -10.98
CA MET A 154 14.53 -8.98 -10.66
C MET A 154 14.19 -9.36 -9.21
N ASN A 155 14.54 -8.50 -8.27
CA ASN A 155 14.28 -8.71 -6.84
C ASN A 155 12.78 -8.83 -6.54
N PHE A 156 11.97 -8.00 -7.19
CA PHE A 156 10.51 -8.05 -7.08
C PHE A 156 9.97 -9.41 -7.53
N MET A 157 10.34 -9.88 -8.72
CA MET A 157 9.87 -11.18 -9.24
C MET A 157 10.38 -12.35 -8.39
N MET A 158 11.62 -12.30 -7.92
CA MET A 158 12.17 -13.30 -7.01
C MET A 158 11.43 -13.35 -5.68
N HIS A 159 10.95 -12.21 -5.21
CA HIS A 159 10.17 -12.14 -3.96
C HIS A 159 8.74 -12.66 -4.14
N TYR A 160 8.09 -12.30 -5.26
CA TYR A 160 6.68 -12.63 -5.49
C TYR A 160 6.43 -14.06 -5.97
N LYS A 161 7.41 -14.70 -6.61
CA LYS A 161 7.26 -16.10 -7.00
C LYS A 161 7.21 -16.99 -5.76
N ASP A 162 6.20 -17.82 -5.66
CA ASP A 162 5.96 -18.74 -4.55
C ASP A 162 6.80 -20.03 -4.63
N ILE A 163 7.11 -20.45 -5.84
CA ILE A 163 7.90 -21.65 -6.14
C ILE A 163 9.05 -21.33 -7.11
N PRO A 164 10.05 -22.19 -7.24
CA PRO A 164 11.04 -22.08 -8.31
C PRO A 164 10.42 -22.40 -9.69
N ASN A 165 11.14 -21.99 -10.74
CA ASN A 165 10.87 -22.31 -12.15
C ASN A 165 9.65 -21.58 -12.74
N TYR A 166 9.78 -20.25 -12.86
CA TYR A 166 8.90 -19.44 -13.68
C TYR A 166 9.58 -19.02 -14.98
N TRP A 167 9.00 -19.37 -16.14
CA TRP A 167 9.45 -18.86 -17.43
C TRP A 167 9.42 -17.35 -17.46
N ILE A 168 10.49 -16.77 -18.02
CA ILE A 168 10.59 -15.35 -18.38
C ILE A 168 10.76 -15.21 -19.90
N GLY A 169 10.65 -13.99 -20.39
CA GLY A 169 10.68 -13.72 -21.81
C GLY A 169 12.08 -13.76 -22.46
N LEU A 170 13.01 -14.51 -21.91
CA LEU A 170 14.38 -14.57 -22.38
C LEU A 170 14.66 -15.94 -23.04
N TRP A 171 15.10 -15.90 -24.28
CA TRP A 171 15.34 -17.11 -25.08
C TRP A 171 16.49 -16.90 -26.06
N ARG A 172 17.01 -17.98 -26.61
CA ARG A 172 18.03 -17.97 -27.68
C ARG A 172 17.89 -19.16 -28.60
N ASP A 173 18.31 -18.99 -29.87
CA ASP A 173 18.61 -20.11 -30.73
C ASP A 173 20.00 -20.68 -30.37
N LEU A 174 20.25 -21.89 -30.85
CA LEU A 174 21.53 -22.57 -30.59
C LEU A 174 22.70 -21.70 -31.07
N ASN A 175 23.65 -21.41 -30.17
CA ASN A 175 24.85 -20.59 -30.43
C ASN A 175 24.52 -19.12 -30.78
N GLN A 176 23.32 -18.65 -30.53
CA GLN A 176 22.95 -17.24 -30.72
C GLN A 176 22.95 -16.49 -29.40
N PRO A 177 23.09 -15.16 -29.44
CA PRO A 177 22.93 -14.33 -28.25
C PRO A 177 21.49 -14.43 -27.69
N TRP A 178 21.36 -14.19 -26.40
CA TRP A 178 20.08 -14.15 -25.73
C TRP A 178 19.22 -12.98 -26.19
N LYS A 179 17.94 -13.21 -26.40
CA LYS A 179 16.96 -12.21 -26.83
C LYS A 179 15.72 -12.25 -25.93
N TRP A 180 15.17 -11.09 -25.71
CA TRP A 180 13.86 -10.97 -25.06
C TRP A 180 12.72 -11.34 -26.04
N ALA A 181 11.58 -11.72 -25.53
CA ALA A 181 10.37 -11.98 -26.31
C ALA A 181 9.91 -10.75 -27.13
N SER A 182 10.33 -9.55 -26.74
CA SER A 182 10.19 -8.31 -27.51
C SER A 182 11.03 -8.25 -28.78
N GLY A 183 11.97 -9.17 -28.96
CA GLY A 183 12.96 -9.17 -30.05
C GLY A 183 14.23 -8.39 -29.75
N THR A 184 14.33 -7.69 -28.62
CA THR A 184 15.54 -6.96 -28.23
C THR A 184 16.62 -7.90 -27.71
N GLU A 185 17.87 -7.61 -28.02
CA GLU A 185 19.00 -8.38 -27.52
C GLU A 185 19.23 -8.14 -26.04
N PHE A 186 19.60 -9.20 -25.32
CA PHE A 186 19.92 -9.13 -23.91
C PHE A 186 21.34 -8.59 -23.69
N SER A 187 21.45 -7.56 -22.84
CA SER A 187 22.72 -6.87 -22.56
C SER A 187 23.67 -7.64 -21.62
N ASN A 188 23.33 -8.86 -21.24
CA ASN A 188 24.12 -9.73 -20.35
C ASN A 188 24.45 -9.13 -18.96
N TRP A 189 23.54 -8.31 -18.41
CA TRP A 189 23.77 -7.67 -17.12
C TRP A 189 23.58 -8.62 -15.91
N PHE A 190 23.00 -9.80 -16.13
CA PHE A 190 23.01 -10.92 -15.18
C PHE A 190 23.46 -12.21 -15.86
N THR A 191 23.88 -13.18 -15.07
CA THR A 191 24.29 -14.50 -15.55
C THR A 191 23.10 -15.43 -15.70
N ILE A 192 23.15 -16.29 -16.71
CA ILE A 192 22.15 -17.34 -16.96
C ILE A 192 22.84 -18.69 -16.84
N ALA A 193 22.49 -19.44 -15.82
CA ALA A 193 23.01 -20.78 -15.61
C ALA A 193 22.36 -21.81 -16.56
N GLY A 194 23.05 -22.91 -16.80
CA GLY A 194 22.53 -24.01 -17.64
C GLY A 194 22.80 -23.83 -19.13
N GLY A 195 22.45 -24.85 -19.91
CA GLY A 195 22.76 -24.95 -21.33
C GLY A 195 21.56 -24.92 -22.27
N GLY A 196 20.38 -24.60 -21.77
CA GLY A 196 19.14 -24.58 -22.57
C GLY A 196 18.93 -23.32 -23.37
N SER A 197 17.85 -23.31 -24.14
CA SER A 197 17.47 -22.20 -25.02
C SER A 197 16.43 -21.25 -24.42
N CYS A 198 15.74 -21.61 -23.34
CA CYS A 198 14.72 -20.80 -22.70
C CYS A 198 15.06 -20.58 -21.23
N ALA A 199 14.92 -19.34 -20.75
CA ALA A 199 15.30 -18.95 -19.39
C ALA A 199 14.10 -18.90 -18.44
N PHE A 200 14.38 -19.22 -17.20
CA PHE A 200 13.41 -19.20 -16.09
C PHE A 200 14.05 -18.69 -14.80
N LEU A 201 13.22 -18.15 -13.93
CA LEU A 201 13.63 -17.78 -12.57
C LEU A 201 13.66 -19.05 -11.70
N ASN A 202 14.82 -19.32 -11.14
CA ASN A 202 15.08 -20.38 -10.18
C ASN A 202 14.93 -19.86 -8.74
N SER A 203 15.34 -20.63 -7.73
CA SER A 203 15.23 -20.24 -6.31
C SER A 203 15.97 -18.96 -5.94
N GLY A 204 17.07 -18.64 -6.59
CA GLY A 204 17.87 -17.45 -6.29
C GLY A 204 18.50 -16.78 -7.51
N ASP A 205 18.39 -17.37 -8.70
CA ASP A 205 19.06 -16.92 -9.92
C ASP A 205 18.23 -17.14 -11.18
N VAL A 206 18.81 -16.83 -12.33
CA VAL A 206 18.25 -17.13 -13.65
C VAL A 206 18.95 -18.36 -14.21
N SER A 207 18.15 -19.35 -14.59
CA SER A 207 18.65 -20.57 -15.21
C SER A 207 17.99 -20.82 -16.57
N SER A 208 18.53 -21.75 -17.35
CA SER A 208 17.99 -22.10 -18.66
C SER A 208 17.82 -23.61 -18.84
N SER A 209 16.82 -23.99 -19.62
CA SER A 209 16.55 -25.39 -19.99
C SER A 209 15.97 -25.49 -21.40
N GLY A 210 15.64 -26.71 -21.84
CA GLY A 210 14.87 -26.90 -23.06
C GLY A 210 13.50 -26.24 -22.96
N CYS A 211 13.09 -25.57 -24.04
CA CYS A 211 11.84 -24.82 -24.09
C CYS A 211 10.56 -25.65 -24.00
N SER A 212 10.67 -26.98 -24.20
CA SER A 212 9.55 -27.94 -24.10
C SER A 212 9.24 -28.39 -22.69
N ARG A 213 10.06 -28.03 -21.71
CA ARG A 213 9.79 -28.32 -20.30
C ARG A 213 8.57 -27.52 -19.83
N ASP A 214 7.78 -28.09 -18.94
CA ASP A 214 6.69 -27.36 -18.27
C ASP A 214 7.19 -26.61 -17.04
N ALA A 215 6.74 -25.38 -16.90
CA ALA A 215 6.96 -24.52 -15.73
C ALA A 215 5.84 -23.46 -15.68
N ARG A 216 5.66 -22.83 -14.52
CA ARG A 216 4.85 -21.62 -14.42
C ARG A 216 5.52 -20.49 -15.20
N TRP A 217 4.83 -19.37 -15.41
CA TRP A 217 5.38 -18.26 -16.17
C TRP A 217 4.96 -16.91 -15.58
N ILE A 218 5.71 -15.89 -15.92
CA ILE A 218 5.40 -14.50 -15.56
C ILE A 218 5.16 -13.73 -16.85
N CYS A 219 3.99 -13.09 -16.96
CA CYS A 219 3.72 -12.11 -18.00
C CYS A 219 4.03 -10.70 -17.49
N SER A 220 4.41 -9.80 -18.40
CA SER A 220 4.47 -8.37 -18.11
C SER A 220 3.93 -7.53 -19.25
N LYS A 221 3.31 -6.40 -18.91
CA LYS A 221 2.93 -5.33 -19.83
C LYS A 221 3.08 -3.97 -19.14
N PRO A 222 3.22 -2.87 -19.90
CA PRO A 222 3.19 -1.53 -19.31
C PRO A 222 1.86 -1.29 -18.59
N THR A 223 1.90 -0.46 -17.53
CA THR A 223 0.66 0.03 -16.92
C THR A 223 -0.09 0.90 -17.91
N GLU A 224 -1.40 0.74 -17.99
CA GLU A 224 -2.23 1.61 -18.81
C GLU A 224 -2.25 3.01 -18.19
N LYS A 225 -1.86 4.02 -18.97
CA LYS A 225 -2.07 5.40 -18.54
C LYS A 225 -3.58 5.62 -18.45
N PRO A 226 -4.11 6.23 -17.36
CA PRO A 226 -5.50 6.65 -17.37
C PRO A 226 -5.70 7.55 -18.58
N GLU A 227 -6.56 7.12 -19.50
CA GLU A 227 -6.95 7.96 -20.64
C GLU A 227 -7.48 9.27 -20.03
N GLY A 228 -6.76 10.36 -20.33
CA GLY A 228 -7.15 11.68 -19.89
C GLY A 228 -8.58 11.91 -20.34
N ARG A 229 -9.51 12.04 -19.37
CA ARG A 229 -10.88 12.46 -19.64
C ARG A 229 -10.77 13.73 -20.46
N ALA A 230 -10.97 13.60 -21.79
CA ALA A 230 -11.04 14.73 -22.70
C ALA A 230 -12.07 15.71 -22.11
N LYS A 231 -11.62 16.94 -21.87
CA LYS A 231 -12.47 18.06 -21.46
C LYS A 231 -13.34 18.51 -22.62
#